data_823621b06cd78ac49ec4e851883aa808
#
_entry.id   823621b06cd78ac49ec4e851883aa808
#
_cell.length_a   1.000
_cell.length_b   1.000
_cell.length_c   1.000
_cell.angle_alpha   90.00
_cell.angle_beta   90.00
_cell.angle_gamma   90.00
#
_symmetry.space_group_name_H-M   'P 1'
#
loop_
_entity.id
_entity.type
_entity.pdbx_description
1 polymer ?
#
loop_
_entity_poly.entity_id
_entity_poly.type
_entity_poly.pdbx_seq_one_letter_code
_entity_poly.pdbx_strand_id
1 'polypeptide(L)'
;RSKQDIIPVIIDSFGGDIYALSSMIDAINHCSLPISTIVEGKAMGAAAILFSFGKEGYRYMGENARLMIHKISYSNGSSKIKMGDYETTTTDNVDVLNKHVFGLMSKNCGKEEDYFYSQIKAKNNADWHLNATECAEHNIANHIKLPLMKIDMAINVSFG
;
A
#
# COMPACT_ATOMS: atom_id res chain seq x y z
N ARG A 1 13.55 -27.23 -0.67
CA ARG A 1 12.74 -26.18 -1.35
C ARG A 1 11.42 -26.07 -0.62
N SER A 2 11.07 -24.87 -0.19
CA SER A 2 9.73 -24.59 0.36
C SER A 2 8.66 -24.95 -0.66
N LYS A 3 7.55 -25.56 -0.20
CA LYS A 3 6.34 -25.80 -1.02
C LYS A 3 5.37 -24.62 -0.94
N GLN A 4 5.88 -23.44 -0.64
CA GLN A 4 5.06 -22.23 -0.49
C GLN A 4 4.55 -21.76 -1.87
N ASP A 5 3.26 -21.58 -1.99
CA ASP A 5 2.60 -21.17 -3.24
C ASP A 5 2.28 -19.66 -3.27
N ILE A 6 2.33 -18.99 -2.11
CA ILE A 6 2.01 -17.57 -1.94
C ILE A 6 2.80 -17.01 -0.77
N ILE A 7 3.21 -15.74 -0.87
CA ILE A 7 3.88 -15.03 0.22
C ILE A 7 2.88 -14.12 0.92
N PRO A 8 2.55 -14.36 2.20
CA PRO A 8 1.71 -13.44 2.96
C PRO A 8 2.53 -12.24 3.45
N VAL A 9 1.99 -11.03 3.26
CA VAL A 9 2.50 -9.77 3.79
C VAL A 9 1.45 -9.20 4.74
N ILE A 10 1.71 -9.25 6.03
CA ILE A 10 0.83 -8.71 7.07
C ILE A 10 1.15 -7.23 7.26
N ILE A 11 0.12 -6.39 7.25
CA ILE A 11 0.23 -4.94 7.31
C ILE A 11 -0.53 -4.43 8.55
N ASP A 12 0.19 -3.78 9.45
CA ASP A 12 -0.33 -2.94 10.51
C ASP A 12 0.58 -1.71 10.64
N SER A 13 0.30 -0.65 9.87
CA SER A 13 1.26 0.43 9.67
C SER A 13 0.58 1.79 9.46
N PHE A 14 1.18 2.83 10.01
CA PHE A 14 0.84 4.22 9.72
C PHE A 14 1.37 4.72 8.36
N GLY A 15 2.09 3.89 7.61
CA GLY A 15 2.76 4.28 6.38
C GLY A 15 4.22 4.64 6.61
N GLY A 16 4.76 5.49 5.76
CA GLY A 16 6.16 5.89 5.85
C GLY A 16 6.63 6.56 4.56
N ASP A 17 7.91 6.44 4.30
CA ASP A 17 8.59 7.08 3.18
C ASP A 17 8.18 6.49 1.82
N ILE A 18 8.01 7.38 0.82
CA ILE A 18 7.55 6.99 -0.52
C ILE A 18 8.62 6.20 -1.30
N TYR A 19 9.89 6.46 -1.06
CA TYR A 19 10.97 5.74 -1.74
C TYR A 19 11.13 4.33 -1.16
N ALA A 20 10.88 4.17 0.15
CA ALA A 20 10.79 2.85 0.77
C ALA A 20 9.60 2.05 0.18
N LEU A 21 8.45 2.69 -0.02
CA LEU A 21 7.32 2.07 -0.71
C LEU A 21 7.70 1.65 -2.13
N SER A 22 8.38 2.50 -2.90
CA SER A 22 8.83 2.17 -4.27
C SER A 22 9.73 0.94 -4.28
N SER A 23 10.66 0.85 -3.34
CA SER A 23 11.53 -0.34 -3.20
C SER A 23 10.74 -1.61 -2.87
N MET A 24 9.70 -1.53 -2.03
CA MET A 24 8.82 -2.66 -1.72
C MET A 24 7.99 -3.08 -2.95
N ILE A 25 7.50 -2.11 -3.72
CA ILE A 25 6.76 -2.37 -4.97
C ILE A 25 7.64 -3.10 -5.97
N ASP A 26 8.89 -2.66 -6.15
CA ASP A 26 9.84 -3.32 -7.03
C ASP A 26 10.13 -4.75 -6.58
N ALA A 27 10.31 -4.97 -5.28
CA ALA A 27 10.50 -6.31 -4.71
C ALA A 27 9.29 -7.23 -4.98
N ILE A 28 8.06 -6.71 -4.82
CA ILE A 28 6.84 -7.45 -5.12
C ILE A 28 6.77 -7.81 -6.61
N ASN A 29 7.02 -6.85 -7.49
CA ASN A 29 6.95 -7.05 -8.94
C ASN A 29 8.01 -8.04 -9.46
N HIS A 30 9.15 -8.17 -8.79
CA HIS A 30 10.20 -9.15 -9.13
C HIS A 30 10.04 -10.50 -8.42
N CYS A 31 9.05 -10.62 -7.53
CA CYS A 31 8.83 -11.87 -6.82
C CYS A 31 8.22 -12.93 -7.77
N SER A 32 8.78 -14.14 -7.75
CA SER A 32 8.28 -15.26 -8.56
C SER A 32 6.99 -15.87 -8.02
N LEU A 33 6.70 -15.67 -6.74
CA LEU A 33 5.48 -16.14 -6.09
C LEU A 33 4.47 -14.98 -5.95
N PRO A 34 3.18 -15.27 -6.04
CA PRO A 34 2.16 -14.27 -5.78
C PRO A 34 2.24 -13.77 -4.32
N ILE A 35 1.93 -12.50 -4.14
CA ILE A 35 1.87 -11.88 -2.82
C ILE A 35 0.41 -11.81 -2.37
N SER A 36 0.13 -12.23 -1.14
CA SER A 36 -1.13 -11.93 -0.43
C SER A 36 -0.88 -10.81 0.55
N THR A 37 -1.68 -9.76 0.50
CA THR A 37 -1.62 -8.66 1.48
C THR A 37 -2.76 -8.78 2.49
N ILE A 38 -2.46 -8.56 3.76
CA ILE A 38 -3.39 -8.78 4.87
C ILE A 38 -3.31 -7.59 5.81
N VAL A 39 -4.39 -6.83 5.94
CA VAL A 39 -4.48 -5.72 6.91
C VAL A 39 -5.20 -6.20 8.16
N GLU A 40 -4.51 -6.23 9.29
CA GLU A 40 -5.09 -6.65 10.57
C GLU A 40 -5.68 -5.48 11.37
N GLY A 41 -4.91 -4.44 11.59
CA GLY A 41 -5.33 -3.26 12.36
C GLY A 41 -5.53 -2.02 11.47
N LYS A 42 -4.49 -1.61 10.80
CA LYS A 42 -4.53 -0.40 9.94
C LYS A 42 -3.54 -0.46 8.78
N ALA A 43 -3.88 0.25 7.71
CA ALA A 43 -2.98 0.56 6.62
C ALA A 43 -3.18 2.02 6.20
N MET A 44 -2.20 2.88 6.46
CA MET A 44 -2.32 4.30 6.22
C MET A 44 -1.23 4.83 5.30
N GLY A 45 -1.55 5.79 4.45
CA GLY A 45 -0.62 6.41 3.51
C GLY A 45 0.07 5.38 2.61
N ALA A 46 1.40 5.30 2.66
CA ALA A 46 2.18 4.33 1.89
C ALA A 46 1.75 2.87 2.12
N ALA A 47 1.33 2.52 3.34
CA ALA A 47 0.85 1.17 3.64
C ALA A 47 -0.50 0.85 2.98
N ALA A 48 -1.37 1.85 2.81
CA ALA A 48 -2.62 1.69 2.07
C ALA A 48 -2.37 1.40 0.58
N ILE A 49 -1.39 2.08 0.01
CA ILE A 49 -0.95 1.82 -1.38
C ILE A 49 -0.35 0.42 -1.49
N LEU A 50 0.56 0.05 -0.58
CA LEU A 50 1.19 -1.28 -0.53
C LEU A 50 0.15 -2.40 -0.45
N PHE A 51 -0.93 -2.20 0.32
CA PHE A 51 -2.02 -3.17 0.45
C PHE A 51 -2.63 -3.53 -0.92
N SER A 52 -2.75 -2.56 -1.82
CA SER A 52 -3.30 -2.79 -3.17
C SER A 52 -2.42 -3.69 -4.06
N PHE A 53 -1.15 -3.92 -3.69
CA PHE A 53 -0.21 -4.75 -4.45
C PHE A 53 -0.35 -6.25 -4.17
N GLY A 54 -1.22 -6.66 -3.24
CA GLY A 54 -1.63 -8.06 -3.14
C GLY A 54 -2.28 -8.51 -4.45
N LYS A 55 -1.97 -9.75 -4.86
CA LYS A 55 -2.58 -10.36 -6.03
C LYS A 55 -4.11 -10.27 -5.94
N GLU A 56 -4.76 -10.02 -7.08
CA GLU A 56 -6.23 -10.02 -7.15
C GLU A 56 -6.80 -11.33 -6.59
N GLY A 57 -7.80 -11.21 -5.72
CA GLY A 57 -8.37 -12.32 -4.95
C GLY A 57 -7.61 -12.67 -3.66
N TYR A 58 -6.48 -12.00 -3.37
CA TYR A 58 -5.63 -12.30 -2.21
C TYR A 58 -5.36 -11.06 -1.33
N ARG A 59 -6.20 -10.05 -1.39
CA ARG A 59 -6.15 -8.87 -0.51
C ARG A 59 -7.19 -9.01 0.60
N TYR A 60 -6.74 -9.26 1.81
CA TYR A 60 -7.57 -9.51 2.99
C TYR A 60 -7.53 -8.34 3.96
N MET A 61 -8.66 -7.99 4.53
CA MET A 61 -8.76 -6.93 5.52
C MET A 61 -9.65 -7.39 6.68
N GLY A 62 -9.17 -7.24 7.90
CA GLY A 62 -9.96 -7.51 9.09
C GLY A 62 -11.19 -6.60 9.16
N GLU A 63 -12.32 -7.09 9.66
CA GLU A 63 -13.60 -6.35 9.73
C GLU A 63 -13.48 -5.02 10.48
N ASN A 64 -12.63 -4.98 11.50
CA ASN A 64 -12.40 -3.78 12.32
C ASN A 64 -11.20 -2.94 11.85
N ALA A 65 -10.49 -3.39 10.82
CA ALA A 65 -9.33 -2.68 10.31
C ALA A 65 -9.74 -1.35 9.65
N ARG A 66 -8.79 -0.42 9.58
CA ARG A 66 -8.97 0.90 8.98
C ARG A 66 -7.91 1.16 7.94
N LEU A 67 -8.31 1.83 6.87
CA LEU A 67 -7.43 2.28 5.81
C LEU A 67 -7.53 3.80 5.70
N MET A 68 -6.43 4.46 5.40
CA MET A 68 -6.44 5.89 5.15
C MET A 68 -5.54 6.20 3.97
N ILE A 69 -6.09 6.93 3.02
CA ILE A 69 -5.39 7.42 1.83
C ILE A 69 -5.23 8.93 1.97
N HIS A 70 -4.03 9.42 1.78
CA HIS A 70 -3.73 10.85 1.72
C HIS A 70 -2.68 11.14 0.67
N LYS A 71 -2.62 12.38 0.20
CA LYS A 71 -1.54 12.82 -0.70
C LYS A 71 -0.20 12.71 0.01
N ILE A 72 0.80 12.32 -0.75
CA ILE A 72 2.19 12.44 -0.33
C ILE A 72 2.46 13.92 -0.09
N SER A 73 2.97 14.26 1.08
CA SER A 73 3.46 15.58 1.42
C SER A 73 4.95 15.51 1.72
N TYR A 74 5.68 16.51 1.32
CA TYR A 74 7.07 16.64 1.70
C TYR A 74 7.13 17.40 3.03
N SER A 75 7.48 16.73 4.13
CA SER A 75 7.81 17.42 5.36
C SER A 75 9.32 17.65 5.42
N ASN A 76 9.74 18.88 5.20
CA ASN A 76 11.09 19.30 5.53
C ASN A 76 11.23 19.29 7.06
N GLY A 77 11.79 18.21 7.60
CA GLY A 77 12.28 18.24 8.98
C GLY A 77 13.25 19.41 9.13
N SER A 78 12.81 20.45 9.84
CA SER A 78 13.54 21.63 10.34
C SER A 78 14.91 21.89 9.68
N SER A 79 14.92 22.36 8.47
CA SER A 79 16.09 23.02 7.88
C SER A 79 15.62 24.32 7.24
N LYS A 80 16.09 25.44 7.80
CA LYS A 80 15.94 26.78 7.21
C LYS A 80 16.72 26.84 5.91
N ILE A 81 16.18 26.30 4.81
CA ILE A 81 16.70 26.49 3.47
C ILE A 81 15.86 27.60 2.83
N LYS A 82 16.53 28.60 2.28
CA LYS A 82 15.90 29.79 1.68
C LYS A 82 14.89 29.38 0.60
N MET A 83 13.64 29.76 0.83
CA MET A 83 12.46 29.48 0.03
C MET A 83 12.41 30.42 -1.19
N GLY A 84 12.98 30.04 -2.29
CA GLY A 84 12.82 30.82 -3.52
C GLY A 84 12.63 29.93 -4.77
N ASP A 85 13.55 29.00 -4.98
CA ASP A 85 13.57 28.22 -6.23
C ASP A 85 13.27 26.73 -6.02
N TYR A 86 13.14 26.29 -4.77
CA TYR A 86 12.93 24.89 -4.42
C TYR A 86 11.44 24.50 -4.34
N GLU A 87 10.54 25.46 -4.08
CA GLU A 87 9.12 25.16 -3.85
C GLU A 87 8.40 24.70 -5.11
N THR A 88 8.61 25.35 -6.24
CA THR A 88 7.94 24.98 -7.50
C THR A 88 8.40 23.60 -7.99
N THR A 89 9.70 23.36 -8.03
CA THR A 89 10.25 22.06 -8.49
C THR A 89 9.87 20.90 -7.55
N THR A 90 9.83 21.17 -6.25
CA THR A 90 9.45 20.15 -5.25
C THR A 90 7.97 19.84 -5.31
N THR A 91 7.11 20.85 -5.50
CA THR A 91 5.66 20.68 -5.60
C THR A 91 5.28 19.91 -6.86
N ASP A 92 5.90 20.21 -8.00
CA ASP A 92 5.68 19.50 -9.26
C ASP A 92 6.11 18.03 -9.15
N ASN A 93 7.26 17.75 -8.54
CA ASN A 93 7.72 16.39 -8.29
C ASN A 93 6.78 15.61 -7.36
N VAL A 94 6.26 16.24 -6.30
CA VAL A 94 5.30 15.62 -5.38
C VAL A 94 3.98 15.28 -6.09
N ASP A 95 3.49 16.16 -6.97
CA ASP A 95 2.26 15.88 -7.72
C ASP A 95 2.46 14.75 -8.74
N VAL A 96 3.60 14.69 -9.40
CA VAL A 96 3.99 13.59 -10.30
C VAL A 96 4.05 12.27 -9.53
N LEU A 97 4.68 12.24 -8.35
CA LEU A 97 4.73 11.06 -7.50
C LEU A 97 3.35 10.61 -7.02
N ASN A 98 2.49 11.57 -6.62
CA ASN A 98 1.11 11.27 -6.25
C ASN A 98 0.34 10.60 -7.40
N LYS A 99 0.39 11.19 -8.59
CA LYS A 99 -0.27 10.63 -9.78
C LYS A 99 0.25 9.23 -10.07
N HIS A 100 1.55 9.02 -10.00
CA HIS A 100 2.17 7.73 -10.27
C HIS A 100 1.68 6.65 -9.29
N VAL A 101 1.82 6.87 -7.98
CA VAL A 101 1.48 5.83 -6.99
C VAL A 101 -0.02 5.56 -6.91
N PHE A 102 -0.87 6.58 -7.07
CA PHE A 102 -2.32 6.39 -7.13
C PHE A 102 -2.77 5.75 -8.44
N GLY A 103 -2.05 6.00 -9.53
CA GLY A 103 -2.26 5.29 -10.80
C GLY A 103 -1.98 3.80 -10.66
N LEU A 104 -0.87 3.43 -10.00
CA LEU A 104 -0.57 2.03 -9.70
C LEU A 104 -1.65 1.40 -8.81
N MET A 105 -2.07 2.08 -7.75
CA MET A 105 -3.16 1.62 -6.88
C MET A 105 -4.46 1.43 -7.66
N SER A 106 -4.82 2.37 -8.54
CA SER A 106 -6.01 2.32 -9.38
C SER A 106 -5.98 1.09 -10.29
N LYS A 107 -4.87 0.86 -10.96
CA LYS A 107 -4.65 -0.31 -11.81
C LYS A 107 -4.82 -1.62 -11.02
N ASN A 108 -4.21 -1.73 -9.84
CA ASN A 108 -4.30 -2.91 -8.99
C ASN A 108 -5.73 -3.18 -8.50
N CYS A 109 -6.54 -2.13 -8.36
CA CYS A 109 -7.94 -2.19 -7.97
C CYS A 109 -8.91 -2.30 -9.17
N GLY A 110 -8.40 -2.45 -10.39
CA GLY A 110 -9.23 -2.54 -11.62
C GLY A 110 -10.02 -1.27 -11.91
N LYS A 111 -9.47 -0.11 -11.55
CA LYS A 111 -10.06 1.22 -11.78
C LYS A 111 -9.29 1.96 -12.86
N GLU A 112 -9.89 3.03 -13.41
CA GLU A 112 -9.21 3.96 -14.30
C GLU A 112 -8.00 4.60 -13.61
N GLU A 113 -6.96 4.94 -14.35
CA GLU A 113 -5.66 5.36 -13.83
C GLU A 113 -5.74 6.53 -12.85
N ASP A 114 -6.63 7.50 -13.08
CA ASP A 114 -6.79 8.69 -12.24
C ASP A 114 -7.78 8.51 -11.08
N TYR A 115 -8.38 7.33 -10.92
CA TYR A 115 -9.49 7.11 -9.99
C TYR A 115 -9.20 7.56 -8.57
N PHE A 116 -8.20 7.00 -7.90
CA PHE A 116 -7.89 7.36 -6.51
C PHE A 116 -7.38 8.79 -6.38
N TYR A 117 -6.60 9.26 -7.34
CA TYR A 117 -6.15 10.64 -7.35
C TYR A 117 -7.31 11.64 -7.46
N SER A 118 -8.28 11.37 -8.31
CA SER A 118 -9.49 12.18 -8.48
C SER A 118 -10.38 12.14 -7.23
N GLN A 119 -10.53 10.98 -6.58
CA GLN A 119 -11.26 10.86 -5.32
C GLN A 119 -10.66 11.73 -4.21
N ILE A 120 -9.34 11.75 -4.07
CA ILE A 120 -8.67 12.59 -3.08
C ILE A 120 -8.86 14.07 -3.40
N LYS A 121 -8.76 14.47 -4.67
CA LYS A 121 -9.04 15.85 -5.09
C LYS A 121 -10.46 16.27 -4.79
N ALA A 122 -11.44 15.42 -5.06
CA ALA A 122 -12.85 15.68 -4.76
C ALA A 122 -13.12 15.88 -3.25
N LYS A 123 -12.26 15.34 -2.40
CA LYS A 123 -12.28 15.54 -0.94
C LYS A 123 -11.41 16.72 -0.48
N ASN A 124 -11.10 17.66 -1.35
CA ASN A 124 -10.23 18.81 -1.07
C ASN A 124 -8.83 18.43 -0.54
N ASN A 125 -8.30 17.31 -1.01
CA ASN A 125 -7.04 16.72 -0.55
C ASN A 125 -6.99 16.39 0.96
N ALA A 126 -8.14 16.22 1.59
CA ALA A 126 -8.23 15.75 2.97
C ALA A 126 -7.93 14.25 3.06
N ASP A 127 -7.51 13.80 4.24
CA ASP A 127 -7.32 12.39 4.52
C ASP A 127 -8.62 11.62 4.30
N TRP A 128 -8.53 10.58 3.48
CA TRP A 128 -9.68 9.75 3.17
C TRP A 128 -9.62 8.44 3.97
N HIS A 129 -10.40 8.41 5.04
CA HIS A 129 -10.53 7.23 5.89
C HIS A 129 -11.60 6.28 5.34
N LEU A 130 -11.26 4.98 5.31
CA LEU A 130 -12.14 3.92 4.84
C LEU A 130 -12.20 2.79 5.87
N ASN A 131 -13.40 2.26 6.08
CA ASN A 131 -13.61 0.98 6.77
C ASN A 131 -13.47 -0.19 5.79
N ALA A 132 -13.58 -1.43 6.30
CA ALA A 132 -13.37 -2.64 5.48
C ALA A 132 -14.40 -2.77 4.34
N THR A 133 -15.66 -2.40 4.59
CA THR A 133 -16.74 -2.44 3.58
C THR A 133 -16.46 -1.45 2.45
N GLU A 134 -16.11 -0.21 2.79
CA GLU A 134 -15.73 0.82 1.81
C GLU A 134 -14.49 0.41 1.01
N CYS A 135 -13.51 -0.26 1.64
CA CYS A 135 -12.35 -0.80 0.93
C CYS A 135 -12.76 -1.87 -0.10
N ALA A 136 -13.74 -2.70 0.22
CA ALA A 136 -14.25 -3.70 -0.72
C ALA A 136 -15.04 -3.05 -1.87
N GLU A 137 -15.85 -2.02 -1.63
CA GLU A 137 -16.58 -1.26 -2.66
C GLU A 137 -15.66 -0.62 -3.69
N HIS A 138 -14.49 -0.17 -3.25
CA HIS A 138 -13.45 0.38 -4.11
C HIS A 138 -12.52 -0.69 -4.70
N ASN A 139 -12.76 -1.98 -4.43
CA ASN A 139 -11.90 -3.11 -4.79
C ASN A 139 -10.45 -2.98 -4.27
N ILE A 140 -10.26 -2.27 -3.16
CA ILE A 140 -8.97 -2.24 -2.45
C ILE A 140 -8.78 -3.55 -1.70
N ALA A 141 -9.80 -4.02 -0.98
CA ALA A 141 -9.86 -5.34 -0.35
C ALA A 141 -10.70 -6.29 -1.20
N ASN A 142 -10.28 -7.55 -1.31
CA ASN A 142 -11.08 -8.62 -1.94
C ASN A 142 -11.90 -9.39 -0.90
N HIS A 143 -11.42 -9.47 0.33
CA HIS A 143 -12.07 -10.20 1.41
C HIS A 143 -12.08 -9.38 2.70
N ILE A 144 -13.26 -9.26 3.34
CA ILE A 144 -13.43 -8.65 4.67
C ILE A 144 -13.37 -9.79 5.71
N LYS A 145 -12.18 -10.31 5.89
CA LYS A 145 -11.83 -11.34 6.88
C LYS A 145 -10.33 -11.56 6.91
N LEU A 146 -9.82 -12.12 7.97
CA LEU A 146 -8.44 -12.62 7.97
C LEU A 146 -8.39 -14.02 7.35
N PRO A 147 -7.35 -14.34 6.56
CA PRO A 147 -7.21 -15.67 5.99
C PRO A 147 -6.82 -16.70 7.07
N LEU A 148 -7.24 -17.93 6.88
CA LEU A 148 -6.68 -19.06 7.65
C LEU A 148 -5.32 -19.40 7.04
N MET A 149 -4.26 -19.17 7.80
CA MET A 149 -2.91 -19.52 7.40
C MET A 149 -2.48 -20.82 8.10
N LYS A 150 -1.99 -21.77 7.31
CA LYS A 150 -1.37 -23.00 7.83
C LYS A 150 0.13 -22.89 7.60
N ILE A 151 0.90 -23.01 8.68
CA ILE A 151 2.37 -23.00 8.63
C ILE A 151 2.85 -24.42 8.92
N ASP A 152 3.44 -25.06 7.92
CA ASP A 152 4.11 -26.35 8.06
C ASP A 152 5.61 -26.14 8.13
N MET A 153 6.24 -26.49 9.26
CA MET A 153 7.69 -26.42 9.44
C MET A 153 8.30 -27.80 9.42
N ALA A 154 9.28 -28.01 8.54
CA ALA A 154 10.12 -29.21 8.57
C ALA A 154 11.47 -28.86 9.23
N ILE A 155 11.78 -29.52 10.35
CA ILE A 155 13.07 -29.38 11.04
C ILE A 155 13.97 -30.54 10.62
N ASN A 156 15.07 -30.26 9.93
CA ASN A 156 16.09 -31.23 9.62
C ASN A 156 17.25 -31.06 10.61
N VAL A 157 17.56 -32.09 11.36
CA VAL A 157 18.72 -32.16 12.25
C VAL A 157 19.72 -33.12 11.65
N SER A 158 20.93 -32.65 11.34
CA SER A 158 22.05 -33.48 10.94
C SER A 158 23.17 -33.39 11.97
N PHE A 159 23.72 -34.55 12.34
CA PHE A 159 24.91 -34.63 13.16
C PHE A 159 26.08 -34.98 12.20
N GLY A 160 27.09 -34.12 12.22
CA GLY A 160 28.34 -34.34 11.50
C GLY A 160 29.33 -35.15 12.33
#